data_8c4ac3e784b00f7e21d7009208cf387a
#
_entry.id   8c4ac3e784b00f7e21d7009208cf387a
#
_cell.length_a   1.000
_cell.length_b   1.000
_cell.length_c   1.000
_cell.angle_alpha   90.00
_cell.angle_beta   90.00
_cell.angle_gamma   90.00
#
_symmetry.space_group_name_H-M   'P 1'
#
loop_
_entity.id
_entity.type
_entity.pdbx_description
1 polymer ?
#
loop_
_entity_poly.entity_id
_entity_poly.type
_entity_poly.pdbx_seq_one_letter_code
_entity_poly.pdbx_strand_id
1 'polypeptide(L)'
;MLLAGDETAVPAISSILEALPEHFTGVAFLEVPDTHDALPITTRSRVRITLLNRDGGAIARGSHLERLVRDAVTSGTVPSNTYAWVGAEGGTVKNLRRCLIGAGLDPRTSEFRGYWCLGKAGSGVNGLPLPGP
;
A
#
# COMPACT_ATOMS: atom_id res chain seq x y z
N MET A 1 -11.36 -3.16 4.63
CA MET A 1 -9.96 -2.72 4.80
C MET A 1 -9.24 -2.67 3.46
N LEU A 2 -8.41 -1.68 3.27
CA LEU A 2 -7.52 -1.59 2.12
C LEU A 2 -6.08 -1.52 2.61
N LEU A 3 -5.23 -2.40 2.10
CA LEU A 3 -3.79 -2.34 2.34
C LEU A 3 -3.13 -2.12 0.98
N ALA A 4 -2.23 -1.14 0.88
CA ALA A 4 -1.53 -0.86 -0.37
C ALA A 4 -0.08 -0.48 -0.07
N GLY A 5 0.85 -1.08 -0.79
CA GLY A 5 2.25 -0.77 -0.58
C GLY A 5 3.17 -1.30 -1.67
N ASP A 6 4.40 -0.76 -1.68
CA ASP A 6 5.48 -1.29 -2.49
C ASP A 6 6.30 -2.28 -1.66
N GLU A 7 7.44 -2.73 -2.20
CA GLU A 7 8.29 -3.72 -1.51
C GLU A 7 8.76 -3.25 -0.14
N THR A 8 8.88 -1.96 0.10
CA THR A 8 9.34 -1.44 1.39
C THR A 8 8.30 -1.63 2.49
N ALA A 9 7.05 -1.79 2.13
CA ALA A 9 5.95 -1.97 3.07
C ALA A 9 5.57 -3.45 3.27
N VAL A 10 6.15 -4.37 2.51
CA VAL A 10 5.80 -5.79 2.59
C VAL A 10 5.90 -6.34 4.02
N PRO A 11 6.97 -6.07 4.80
CA PRO A 11 7.04 -6.58 6.17
C PRO A 11 5.89 -6.09 7.04
N ALA A 12 5.54 -4.80 6.95
CA ALA A 12 4.47 -4.22 7.76
C ALA A 12 3.11 -4.78 7.36
N ILE A 13 2.84 -4.85 6.06
CA ILE A 13 1.57 -5.38 5.55
C ILE A 13 1.44 -6.87 5.88
N SER A 14 2.53 -7.63 5.77
CA SER A 14 2.53 -9.05 6.15
C SER A 14 2.17 -9.23 7.62
N SER A 15 2.75 -8.41 8.51
CA SER A 15 2.44 -8.46 9.93
C SER A 15 0.97 -8.13 10.20
N ILE A 16 0.43 -7.14 9.52
CA ILE A 16 -0.99 -6.80 9.65
C ILE A 16 -1.86 -7.98 9.23
N LEU A 17 -1.58 -8.55 8.06
CA LEU A 17 -2.38 -9.64 7.51
C LEU A 17 -2.34 -10.88 8.40
N GLU A 18 -1.18 -11.19 9.00
CA GLU A 18 -1.03 -12.33 9.89
C GLU A 18 -1.83 -12.16 11.18
N ALA A 19 -2.03 -10.92 11.62
CA ALA A 19 -2.73 -10.62 12.86
C ALA A 19 -4.24 -10.48 12.70
N LEU A 20 -4.75 -10.35 11.49
CA LEU A 20 -6.17 -10.09 11.27
C LEU A 20 -7.04 -11.31 11.57
N PRO A 21 -8.15 -11.12 12.31
CA PRO A 21 -9.13 -12.19 12.51
C PRO A 21 -9.81 -12.64 11.23
N GLU A 22 -10.44 -13.81 11.27
CA GLU A 22 -11.08 -14.43 10.10
C GLU A 22 -12.18 -13.58 9.47
N HIS A 23 -12.87 -12.78 10.27
CA HIS A 23 -14.03 -12.01 9.78
C HIS A 23 -13.64 -10.75 9.01
N PHE A 24 -12.37 -10.36 9.03
CA PHE A 24 -11.94 -9.17 8.30
C PHE A 24 -11.96 -9.42 6.80
N THR A 25 -12.49 -8.45 6.06
CA THR A 25 -12.57 -8.48 4.60
C THR A 25 -11.85 -7.26 4.03
N GLY A 26 -11.52 -7.32 2.76
CA GLY A 26 -10.91 -6.21 2.06
C GLY A 26 -9.96 -6.65 0.97
N VAL A 27 -9.09 -5.74 0.57
CA VAL A 27 -8.10 -5.98 -0.48
C VAL A 27 -6.73 -5.49 -0.04
N ALA A 28 -5.69 -6.19 -0.51
CA ALA A 28 -4.30 -5.80 -0.30
C ALA A 28 -3.60 -5.81 -1.66
N PHE A 29 -3.04 -4.67 -2.04
CA PHE A 29 -2.26 -4.53 -3.27
C PHE A 29 -0.80 -4.31 -2.90
N LEU A 30 0.07 -5.20 -3.36
CA LEU A 30 1.51 -5.12 -3.11
C LEU A 30 2.26 -5.07 -4.43
N GLU A 31 2.92 -3.95 -4.68
CA GLU A 31 3.71 -3.76 -5.88
C GLU A 31 5.17 -4.08 -5.57
N VAL A 32 5.73 -5.03 -6.28
CA VAL A 32 7.09 -5.53 -6.05
C VAL A 32 7.88 -5.53 -7.36
N PRO A 33 9.22 -5.47 -7.29
CA PRO A 33 10.04 -5.49 -8.50
C PRO A 33 9.86 -6.77 -9.31
N ASP A 34 9.76 -7.91 -8.63
CA ASP A 34 9.57 -9.20 -9.27
C ASP A 34 8.78 -10.12 -8.32
N THR A 35 7.63 -10.61 -8.79
CA THR A 35 6.79 -11.49 -7.98
C THR A 35 7.43 -12.85 -7.70
N HIS A 36 8.43 -13.26 -8.49
CA HIS A 36 9.18 -14.50 -8.23
C HIS A 36 9.97 -14.44 -6.94
N ASP A 37 10.37 -13.23 -6.51
CA ASP A 37 11.14 -13.02 -5.29
C ASP A 37 10.26 -12.75 -4.07
N ALA A 38 8.94 -12.69 -4.26
CA ALA A 38 8.04 -12.38 -3.17
C ALA A 38 7.91 -13.55 -2.21
N LEU A 39 8.02 -13.27 -0.91
CA LEU A 39 7.81 -14.29 0.11
C LEU A 39 6.32 -14.56 0.29
N PRO A 40 5.96 -15.81 0.66
CA PRO A 40 4.55 -16.13 0.92
C PRO A 40 4.00 -15.26 2.06
N ILE A 41 2.78 -14.80 1.90
CA ILE A 41 2.08 -14.03 2.92
C ILE A 41 0.95 -14.91 3.44
N THR A 42 0.90 -15.08 4.77
CA THR A 42 -0.10 -15.92 5.41
C THR A 42 -1.14 -15.04 6.09
N THR A 43 -2.41 -15.31 5.84
CA THR A 43 -3.50 -14.65 6.55
C THR A 43 -4.66 -15.62 6.68
N ARG A 44 -5.32 -15.61 7.84
CA ARG A 44 -6.58 -16.34 8.01
C ARG A 44 -7.79 -15.45 7.74
N SER A 45 -7.56 -14.16 7.47
CA SER A 45 -8.63 -13.23 7.14
C SER A 45 -9.16 -13.47 5.72
N ARG A 46 -10.22 -12.76 5.37
CA ARG A 46 -10.81 -12.80 4.03
C ARG A 46 -10.30 -11.66 3.14
N VAL A 47 -9.18 -11.07 3.51
CA VAL A 47 -8.54 -10.04 2.68
C VAL A 47 -7.94 -10.70 1.45
N ARG A 48 -8.27 -10.18 0.27
CA ARG A 48 -7.75 -10.67 -1.00
C ARG A 48 -6.44 -9.98 -1.31
N ILE A 49 -5.38 -10.76 -1.50
CA ILE A 49 -4.04 -10.25 -1.74
C ILE A 49 -3.72 -10.32 -3.22
N THR A 50 -3.29 -9.20 -3.81
CA THR A 50 -2.85 -9.12 -5.20
C THR A 50 -1.42 -8.61 -5.24
N LEU A 51 -0.53 -9.41 -5.83
CA LEU A 51 0.86 -9.00 -6.08
C LEU A 51 0.96 -8.39 -7.47
N LEU A 52 1.61 -7.25 -7.55
CA LEU A 52 1.77 -6.49 -8.78
C LEU A 52 3.24 -6.46 -9.16
N ASN A 53 3.57 -6.94 -10.36
CA ASN A 53 4.94 -7.08 -10.83
C ASN A 53 5.35 -5.84 -11.66
N ARG A 54 6.45 -5.18 -11.26
CA ARG A 54 7.01 -4.06 -12.03
C ARG A 54 8.00 -4.52 -13.10
N ASP A 55 8.16 -5.83 -13.29
CA ASP A 55 9.07 -6.40 -14.27
C ASP A 55 10.50 -5.85 -14.15
N GLY A 56 11.01 -5.84 -12.92
CA GLY A 56 12.36 -5.39 -12.63
C GLY A 56 12.62 -3.91 -12.88
N GLY A 57 11.57 -3.10 -13.07
CA GLY A 57 11.71 -1.68 -13.32
C GLY A 57 11.19 -1.23 -14.68
N ALA A 58 10.72 -2.16 -15.52
CA ALA A 58 10.07 -1.81 -16.78
C ALA A 58 8.80 -0.99 -16.57
N ILE A 59 8.14 -1.20 -15.43
CA ILE A 59 6.94 -0.46 -15.03
C ILE A 59 7.35 0.54 -13.95
N ALA A 60 6.92 1.78 -14.09
CA ALA A 60 7.25 2.83 -13.13
C ALA A 60 6.70 2.52 -11.75
N ARG A 61 7.50 2.76 -10.72
CA ARG A 61 7.12 2.55 -9.33
C ARG A 61 5.84 3.31 -9.00
N GLY A 62 4.89 2.60 -8.40
CA GLY A 62 3.62 3.19 -7.99
C GLY A 62 2.53 3.15 -9.05
N SER A 63 2.86 2.95 -10.32
CA SER A 63 1.88 2.95 -11.41
C SER A 63 0.77 1.95 -11.21
N HIS A 64 1.14 0.71 -10.89
CA HIS A 64 0.16 -0.35 -10.67
C HIS A 64 -0.71 -0.05 -9.45
N LEU A 65 -0.07 0.36 -8.35
CA LEU A 65 -0.79 0.70 -7.13
C LEU A 65 -1.82 1.79 -7.36
N GLU A 66 -1.41 2.88 -8.00
CA GLU A 66 -2.30 4.02 -8.24
C GLU A 66 -3.47 3.62 -9.11
N ARG A 67 -3.22 2.83 -10.16
CA ARG A 67 -4.27 2.37 -11.05
C ARG A 67 -5.26 1.45 -10.34
N LEU A 68 -4.77 0.46 -9.60
CA LEU A 68 -5.64 -0.51 -8.94
C LEU A 68 -6.42 0.08 -7.78
N VAL A 69 -5.81 0.98 -7.02
CA VAL A 69 -6.53 1.68 -5.96
C VAL A 69 -7.64 2.55 -6.55
N ARG A 70 -7.34 3.28 -7.63
CA ARG A 70 -8.35 4.09 -8.31
C ARG A 70 -9.49 3.24 -8.84
N ASP A 71 -9.16 2.10 -9.46
CA ASP A 71 -10.18 1.17 -9.97
C ASP A 71 -11.04 0.60 -8.84
N ALA A 72 -10.43 0.23 -7.72
CA ALA A 72 -11.15 -0.31 -6.56
C ALA A 72 -12.11 0.72 -5.96
N VAL A 73 -11.70 1.97 -5.92
CA VAL A 73 -12.54 3.08 -5.46
C VAL A 73 -13.70 3.29 -6.41
N THR A 74 -13.41 3.36 -7.71
CA THR A 74 -14.42 3.62 -8.74
C THR A 74 -15.45 2.50 -8.83
N SER A 75 -15.02 1.25 -8.65
CA SER A 75 -15.92 0.09 -8.72
C SER A 75 -16.73 -0.15 -7.47
N GLY A 76 -16.47 0.58 -6.39
CA GLY A 76 -17.14 0.39 -5.11
C GLY A 76 -16.55 -0.73 -4.26
N THR A 77 -15.46 -1.34 -4.70
CA THR A 77 -14.75 -2.37 -3.90
C THR A 77 -14.20 -1.77 -2.60
N VAL A 78 -13.86 -0.48 -2.63
CA VAL A 78 -13.39 0.27 -1.47
C VAL A 78 -14.42 1.36 -1.15
N PRO A 79 -15.40 1.08 -0.28
CA PRO A 79 -16.37 2.10 0.12
C PRO A 79 -15.73 3.16 1.02
N SER A 80 -16.40 4.30 1.15
CA SER A 80 -15.86 5.46 1.86
C SER A 80 -15.59 5.23 3.35
N ASN A 81 -16.25 4.23 3.94
CA ASN A 81 -16.04 3.90 5.36
C ASN A 81 -14.89 2.89 5.57
N THR A 82 -14.11 2.63 4.55
CA THR A 82 -12.99 1.69 4.62
C THR A 82 -11.84 2.29 5.42
N TYR A 83 -11.22 1.46 6.28
CA TYR A 83 -9.93 1.78 6.86
C TYR A 83 -8.84 1.47 5.82
N ALA A 84 -7.95 2.42 5.57
CA ALA A 84 -6.85 2.24 4.63
C ALA A 84 -5.50 2.32 5.36
N TRP A 85 -4.59 1.42 5.01
CA TRP A 85 -3.20 1.47 5.43
C TRP A 85 -2.35 1.49 4.16
N VAL A 86 -1.57 2.55 3.98
CA VAL A 86 -0.77 2.75 2.76
C VAL A 86 0.66 3.04 3.16
N GLY A 87 1.60 2.28 2.61
CA GLY A 87 3.02 2.50 2.85
C GLY A 87 3.83 2.27 1.58
N ALA A 88 4.59 3.27 1.17
CA ALA A 88 5.35 3.20 -0.08
C ALA A 88 6.33 4.37 -0.16
N GLU A 89 6.89 4.58 -1.33
CA GLU A 89 7.65 5.78 -1.66
C GLU A 89 6.73 7.01 -1.49
N GLY A 90 7.30 8.13 -0.98
CA GLY A 90 6.51 9.28 -0.56
C GLY A 90 5.59 9.87 -1.62
N GLY A 91 6.05 9.96 -2.87
CA GLY A 91 5.21 10.47 -3.97
C GLY A 91 4.02 9.57 -4.25
N THR A 92 4.23 8.26 -4.21
CA THR A 92 3.16 7.28 -4.38
C THR A 92 2.13 7.40 -3.26
N VAL A 93 2.59 7.49 -2.00
CA VAL A 93 1.71 7.66 -0.85
C VAL A 93 0.87 8.92 -0.98
N LYS A 94 1.50 10.02 -1.40
CA LYS A 94 0.80 11.29 -1.59
C LYS A 94 -0.32 11.17 -2.62
N ASN A 95 -0.05 10.49 -3.74
CA ASN A 95 -1.04 10.29 -4.79
C ASN A 95 -2.18 9.39 -4.33
N LEU A 96 -1.86 8.30 -3.63
CA LEU A 96 -2.86 7.39 -3.09
C LEU A 96 -3.73 8.07 -2.03
N ARG A 97 -3.11 8.85 -1.14
CA ARG A 97 -3.84 9.61 -0.13
C ARG A 97 -4.83 10.56 -0.78
N ARG A 98 -4.40 11.31 -1.78
CA ARG A 98 -5.27 12.23 -2.51
C ARG A 98 -6.45 11.50 -3.14
N CYS A 99 -6.19 10.36 -3.76
CA CYS A 99 -7.24 9.53 -4.38
C CYS A 99 -8.26 9.06 -3.35
N LEU A 100 -7.80 8.52 -2.23
CA LEU A 100 -8.67 7.93 -1.21
C LEU A 100 -9.48 8.99 -0.47
N ILE A 101 -8.87 10.09 -0.09
CA ILE A 101 -9.58 11.19 0.56
C ILE A 101 -10.60 11.81 -0.40
N GLY A 102 -10.23 11.95 -1.67
CA GLY A 102 -11.16 12.42 -2.70
C GLY A 102 -12.37 11.51 -2.88
N ALA A 103 -12.23 10.24 -2.54
CA ALA A 103 -13.31 9.26 -2.57
C ALA A 103 -14.12 9.21 -1.28
N GLY A 104 -13.77 10.01 -0.28
CA GLY A 104 -14.52 10.13 0.96
C GLY A 104 -13.95 9.39 2.15
N LEU A 105 -12.79 8.74 2.04
CA LEU A 105 -12.18 8.09 3.19
C LEU A 105 -11.72 9.13 4.21
N ASP A 106 -11.87 8.80 5.49
CA ASP A 106 -11.48 9.69 6.58
C ASP A 106 -9.98 9.50 6.88
N PRO A 107 -9.16 10.55 6.68
CA PRO A 107 -7.73 10.44 6.95
C PRO A 107 -7.40 10.20 8.42
N ARG A 108 -8.33 10.51 9.33
CA ARG A 108 -8.12 10.31 10.78
C ARG A 108 -8.22 8.84 11.17
N THR A 109 -8.88 8.03 10.37
CA THR A 109 -9.03 6.60 10.62
C THR A 109 -8.21 5.75 9.66
N SER A 110 -7.27 6.38 8.95
CA SER A 110 -6.39 5.70 7.99
C SER A 110 -4.94 6.04 8.29
N GLU A 111 -4.03 5.26 7.74
CA GLU A 111 -2.60 5.39 7.97
C GLU A 111 -1.90 5.57 6.64
N PHE A 112 -1.08 6.61 6.51
CA PHE A 112 -0.32 6.88 5.28
C PHE A 112 1.14 7.08 5.64
N ARG A 113 2.03 6.17 5.19
CA ARG A 113 3.44 6.17 5.54
C ARG A 113 4.33 6.25 4.32
N GLY A 114 5.00 7.39 4.13
CA GLY A 114 6.06 7.50 3.14
C GLY A 114 7.36 7.00 3.74
N TYR A 115 7.82 5.83 3.32
CA TYR A 115 9.04 5.23 3.86
C TYR A 115 10.31 5.86 3.29
N TRP A 116 10.24 6.47 2.11
CA TRP A 116 11.39 7.10 1.44
C TRP A 116 10.88 8.00 0.32
N CYS A 117 11.77 8.82 -0.25
CA CYS A 117 11.43 9.71 -1.36
C CYS A 117 12.44 9.56 -2.48
N LEU A 118 11.96 9.41 -3.71
CA LEU A 118 12.81 9.39 -4.90
C LEU A 118 13.60 10.69 -5.02
N GLY A 119 14.88 10.57 -5.29
CA GLY A 119 15.76 11.69 -5.51
C GLY A 119 16.20 12.44 -4.26
N LYS A 120 15.81 11.95 -3.05
CA LYS A 120 16.25 12.54 -1.79
C LYS A 120 17.14 11.57 -1.05
N ALA A 121 18.39 11.91 -0.96
CA ALA A 121 19.38 11.08 -0.28
C ALA A 121 19.14 11.09 1.23
N GLY A 122 19.25 9.93 1.85
CA GLY A 122 19.28 9.78 3.28
C GLY A 122 18.07 10.20 4.06
N SER A 123 17.02 10.37 3.41
CA SER A 123 15.83 10.77 4.15
C SER A 123 15.25 9.66 4.95
N GLY A 124 15.71 9.59 5.23
CA GLY A 124 15.10 8.72 5.70
C GLY A 124 15.04 8.44 6.52
N VAL A 125 15.59 8.91 6.37
CA VAL A 125 15.62 8.68 6.91
C VAL A 125 15.67 8.95 7.69
N ASN A 126 16.06 9.17 8.03
CA ASN A 126 16.04 9.32 8.57
C ASN A 126 15.69 9.65 8.92
N GLY A 127 15.81 9.81 8.91
CA GLY A 127 15.34 9.90 8.99
C GLY A 127 14.76 10.12 9.11
N LEU A 128 14.50 9.94 9.31
CA LEU A 128 13.86 9.87 9.06
C LEU A 128 13.50 10.22 8.83
N PRO A 129 13.45 10.37 8.83
CA PRO A 129 13.05 10.38 8.46
C PRO A 129 12.77 9.97 8.06
N LEU A 130 12.90 9.63 8.08
CA LEU A 130 12.68 9.04 7.69
C LEU A 130 12.12 8.93 7.71
N PRO A 131 11.66 8.82 7.75
CA PRO A 131 11.05 8.60 7.70
C PRO A 131 10.63 8.77 7.92
N GLY A 132 10.55 8.96 8.19
CA GLY A 132 10.33 8.90 8.18
C GLY A 132 10.01 9.09 8.28
N PRO A 133 9.78 9.12 8.34
CA PRO A 133 9.34 9.04 8.36
C PRO A 133 9.04 9.17 8.22
#